data_3171c8aee669ba3fd0c58bb04c8451e6
#
_entry.id   3171c8aee669ba3fd0c58bb04c8451e6
#
_cell.length_a   1.000
_cell.length_b   1.000
_cell.length_c   1.000
_cell.angle_alpha   90.00
_cell.angle_beta   90.00
_cell.angle_gamma   90.00
#
_symmetry.space_group_name_H-M   'P 1'
#
loop_
_entity.id
_entity.type
_entity.pdbx_description
1 polymer ?
#
loop_
_entity_poly.entity_id
_entity_poly.type
_entity_poly.pdbx_seq_one_letter_code
_entity_poly.pdbx_strand_id
1 'polypeptide(L)'
;VGTFNRMPKQLPEAVVRELGYTGDKLPAERAERLGFVNGLFESHEALVAGALEVARRIAAKAPVAVAATKQMISYTRDHSVAESFAYLNALQPAIFDIEEIKRALKSAKR
;
A
#
# COMPACT_ATOMS: atom_id res chain seq x y z
N VAL A 1 -13.94 -10.97 13.00
CA VAL A 1 -14.06 -11.98 11.96
C VAL A 1 -13.18 -11.57 10.77
N GLY A 2 -12.42 -12.51 10.18
CA GLY A 2 -11.59 -12.26 9.00
C GLY A 2 -10.18 -11.72 9.26
N THR A 3 -9.80 -11.41 10.49
CA THR A 3 -8.48 -10.90 10.83
C THR A 3 -7.37 -11.85 10.38
N PHE A 4 -7.49 -13.13 10.72
CA PHE A 4 -6.48 -14.15 10.38
C PHE A 4 -6.48 -14.58 8.91
N ASN A 5 -7.44 -14.13 8.13
CA ASN A 5 -7.44 -14.33 6.67
C ASN A 5 -6.55 -13.30 5.96
N ARG A 6 -6.31 -12.14 6.57
CA ARG A 6 -5.57 -11.02 5.97
C ARG A 6 -4.22 -10.74 6.65
N MET A 7 -4.13 -10.84 7.97
CA MET A 7 -2.90 -10.54 8.73
C MET A 7 -1.67 -11.32 8.26
N PRO A 8 -1.76 -12.66 7.93
CA PRO A 8 -0.60 -13.42 7.47
C PRO A 8 0.00 -12.91 6.16
N LYS A 9 -0.74 -12.09 5.39
CA LYS A 9 -0.25 -11.45 4.16
C LYS A 9 0.42 -10.10 4.41
N GLN A 10 0.40 -9.61 5.64
CA GLN A 10 0.90 -8.27 6.02
C GLN A 10 1.93 -8.32 7.15
N LEU A 11 1.97 -9.41 7.91
CA LEU A 11 2.87 -9.62 9.03
C LEU A 11 3.57 -10.99 8.90
N PRO A 12 4.76 -11.13 9.52
CA PRO A 12 5.39 -12.45 9.62
C PRO A 12 4.45 -13.46 10.27
N GLU A 13 4.36 -14.65 9.71
CA GLU A 13 3.43 -15.70 10.15
C GLU A 13 3.61 -16.05 11.64
N ALA A 14 4.86 -16.08 12.13
CA ALA A 14 5.16 -16.36 13.53
C ALA A 14 4.51 -15.32 14.48
N VAL A 15 4.52 -14.05 14.09
CA VAL A 15 3.87 -12.98 14.87
C VAL A 15 2.36 -13.14 14.87
N VAL A 16 1.78 -13.49 13.73
CA VAL A 16 0.32 -13.72 13.62
C VAL A 16 -0.11 -14.90 14.47
N ARG A 17 0.67 -15.99 14.49
CA ARG A 17 0.42 -17.16 15.34
C ARG A 17 0.53 -16.81 16.81
N GLU A 18 1.58 -16.09 17.23
CA GLU A 18 1.75 -15.62 18.60
C GLU A 18 0.52 -14.84 19.06
N LEU A 19 0.15 -13.77 18.33
CA LEU A 19 -1.01 -12.94 18.67
C LEU A 19 -2.33 -13.72 18.65
N GLY A 20 -2.50 -14.62 17.69
CA GLY A 20 -3.70 -15.43 17.54
C GLY A 20 -3.88 -16.47 18.66
N TYR A 21 -2.77 -17.05 19.13
CA TYR A 21 -2.82 -18.09 20.16
C TYR A 21 -2.87 -17.51 21.58
N THR A 22 -2.19 -16.39 21.82
CA THR A 22 -2.16 -15.75 23.14
C THR A 22 -3.33 -14.79 23.37
N GLY A 23 -3.88 -14.23 22.30
CA GLY A 23 -4.85 -13.14 22.38
C GLY A 23 -4.23 -11.79 22.77
N ASP A 24 -2.91 -11.68 22.72
CA ASP A 24 -2.19 -10.45 23.07
C ASP A 24 -2.45 -9.33 22.07
N LYS A 25 -2.32 -8.10 22.54
CA LYS A 25 -2.39 -6.91 21.69
C LYS A 25 -1.05 -6.68 20.98
N LEU A 26 -1.10 -6.22 19.75
CA LEU A 26 0.08 -5.74 19.03
C LEU A 26 0.36 -4.28 19.43
N PRO A 27 1.45 -3.98 20.16
CA PRO A 27 1.82 -2.60 20.47
C PRO A 27 2.14 -1.81 19.21
N ALA A 28 1.86 -0.50 19.23
CA ALA A 28 2.05 0.38 18.08
C ALA A 28 3.50 0.40 17.58
N GLU A 29 4.47 0.45 18.50
CA GLU A 29 5.90 0.44 18.18
C GLU A 29 6.34 -0.88 17.53
N ARG A 30 5.75 -2.00 17.96
CA ARG A 30 6.01 -3.30 17.32
C ARG A 30 5.38 -3.34 15.93
N ALA A 31 4.19 -2.80 15.78
CA ALA A 31 3.49 -2.72 14.49
C ALA A 31 4.29 -1.89 13.46
N GLU A 32 4.89 -0.77 13.88
CA GLU A 32 5.76 0.03 13.03
C GLU A 32 7.03 -0.73 12.62
N ARG A 33 7.74 -1.32 13.59
CA ARG A 33 8.95 -2.12 13.30
C ARG A 33 8.69 -3.27 12.34
N LEU A 34 7.52 -3.86 12.37
CA LEU A 34 7.11 -4.95 11.49
C LEU A 34 6.56 -4.47 10.14
N GLY A 35 6.44 -3.15 9.93
CA GLY A 35 5.87 -2.58 8.70
C GLY A 35 4.35 -2.74 8.57
N PHE A 36 3.64 -3.04 9.66
CA PHE A 36 2.19 -3.13 9.67
C PHE A 36 1.53 -1.76 9.60
N VAL A 37 2.16 -0.75 10.17
CA VAL A 37 1.82 0.67 10.03
C VAL A 37 3.03 1.44 9.52
N ASN A 38 2.80 2.54 8.80
CA ASN A 38 3.85 3.31 8.13
C ASN A 38 4.49 4.37 9.03
N GLY A 39 3.90 4.67 10.18
CA GLY A 39 4.43 5.63 11.13
C GLY A 39 3.57 5.74 12.37
N LEU A 40 4.15 6.33 13.41
CA LEU A 40 3.51 6.63 14.68
C LEU A 40 3.48 8.13 14.90
N PHE A 41 2.48 8.60 15.63
CA PHE A 41 2.26 10.01 15.91
C PHE A 41 1.90 10.18 17.38
N GLU A 42 2.35 11.29 17.98
CA GLU A 42 2.19 11.56 19.40
C GLU A 42 0.75 11.97 19.79
N SER A 43 -0.03 12.42 18.82
CA SER A 43 -1.42 12.85 19.04
C SER A 43 -2.31 12.54 17.84
N HIS A 44 -3.62 12.58 18.05
CA HIS A 44 -4.60 12.45 16.98
C HIS A 44 -4.44 13.59 15.93
N GLU A 45 -4.20 14.80 16.37
CA GLU A 45 -4.00 15.96 15.50
C GLU A 45 -2.74 15.79 14.64
N ALA A 46 -1.64 15.32 15.22
CA ALA A 46 -0.41 15.02 14.49
C ALA A 46 -0.62 13.88 13.48
N LEU A 47 -1.38 12.84 13.85
CA LEU A 47 -1.74 11.74 12.95
C LEU A 47 -2.52 12.25 11.73
N VAL A 48 -3.55 13.06 11.95
CA VAL A 48 -4.37 13.62 10.86
C VAL A 48 -3.52 14.53 9.95
N ALA A 49 -2.69 15.39 10.53
CA ALA A 49 -1.80 16.26 9.76
C ALA A 49 -0.81 15.43 8.91
N GLY A 50 -0.18 14.40 9.48
CA GLY A 50 0.72 13.50 8.77
C GLY A 50 0.03 12.71 7.66
N ALA A 51 -1.17 12.21 7.92
CA ALA A 51 -1.97 11.50 6.91
C ALA A 51 -2.37 12.42 5.75
N LEU A 52 -2.75 13.67 6.03
CA LEU A 52 -3.07 14.67 5.01
C LEU A 52 -1.85 15.03 4.15
N GLU A 53 -0.66 15.09 4.76
CA GLU A 53 0.57 15.33 4.00
C GLU A 53 0.84 14.20 3.01
N VAL A 54 0.70 12.93 3.44
CA VAL A 54 0.81 11.79 2.54
C VAL A 54 -0.26 11.84 1.45
N ALA A 55 -1.51 12.18 1.81
CA ALA A 55 -2.60 12.30 0.85
C ALA A 55 -2.34 13.36 -0.22
N ARG A 56 -1.78 14.53 0.17
CA ARG A 56 -1.39 15.58 -0.79
C ARG A 56 -0.30 15.09 -1.75
N ARG A 57 0.70 14.37 -1.25
CA ARG A 57 1.75 13.79 -2.08
C ARG A 57 1.20 12.77 -3.08
N ILE A 58 0.20 11.98 -2.69
CA ILE A 58 -0.51 11.05 -3.58
C ILE A 58 -1.33 11.82 -4.61
N ALA A 59 -2.09 12.84 -4.18
CA ALA A 59 -2.92 13.65 -5.05
C ALA A 59 -2.12 14.42 -6.13
N ALA A 60 -0.84 14.69 -5.88
CA ALA A 60 0.07 15.30 -6.85
C ALA A 60 0.56 14.32 -7.94
N LYS A 61 0.25 13.03 -7.84
CA LYS A 61 0.63 12.01 -8.83
C LYS A 61 -0.48 11.82 -9.87
N ALA A 62 -0.14 11.16 -10.98
CA ALA A 62 -1.09 10.80 -12.03
C ALA A 62 -2.19 9.87 -11.47
N PRO A 63 -3.48 10.28 -11.50
CA PRO A 63 -4.55 9.52 -10.86
C PRO A 63 -4.69 8.09 -11.39
N VAL A 64 -4.52 7.91 -12.70
CA VAL A 64 -4.61 6.60 -13.36
C VAL A 64 -3.49 5.68 -12.88
N ALA A 65 -2.26 6.19 -12.74
CA ALA A 65 -1.13 5.41 -12.23
C ALA A 65 -1.34 4.99 -10.77
N VAL A 66 -1.87 5.87 -9.92
CA VAL A 66 -2.19 5.56 -8.52
C VAL A 66 -3.27 4.48 -8.44
N ALA A 67 -4.35 4.62 -9.23
CA ALA A 67 -5.44 3.65 -9.26
C ALA A 67 -4.95 2.28 -9.75
N ALA A 68 -4.15 2.23 -10.82
CA ALA A 68 -3.59 1.01 -11.35
C ALA A 68 -2.62 0.34 -10.35
N THR A 69 -1.77 1.11 -9.68
CA THR A 69 -0.89 0.59 -8.63
C THR A 69 -1.69 -0.07 -7.51
N LYS A 70 -2.77 0.57 -7.06
CA LYS A 70 -3.67 0.00 -6.05
C LYS A 70 -4.29 -1.32 -6.51
N GLN A 71 -4.78 -1.36 -7.75
CA GLN A 71 -5.36 -2.57 -8.33
C GLN A 71 -4.33 -3.70 -8.42
N MET A 72 -3.12 -3.40 -8.90
CA MET A 72 -2.04 -4.38 -9.02
C MET A 72 -1.63 -4.96 -7.67
N ILE A 73 -1.42 -4.13 -6.65
CA ILE A 73 -1.06 -4.59 -5.31
C ILE A 73 -2.17 -5.48 -4.74
N SER A 74 -3.44 -5.09 -4.91
CA SER A 74 -4.58 -5.87 -4.42
C SER A 74 -4.72 -7.20 -5.16
N TYR A 75 -4.52 -7.22 -6.47
CA TYR A 75 -4.57 -8.43 -7.29
C TYR A 75 -3.43 -9.41 -6.93
N THR A 76 -2.19 -8.91 -6.87
CA THR A 76 -1.00 -9.71 -6.58
C THR A 76 -1.06 -10.38 -5.21
N ARG A 77 -1.75 -9.79 -4.25
CA ARG A 77 -1.91 -10.39 -2.91
C ARG A 77 -2.57 -11.78 -2.94
N ASP A 78 -3.47 -12.01 -3.88
CA ASP A 78 -4.29 -13.22 -3.96
C ASP A 78 -4.01 -14.09 -5.20
N HIS A 79 -3.02 -13.69 -6.02
CA HIS A 79 -2.65 -14.37 -7.27
C HIS A 79 -1.15 -14.59 -7.36
N SER A 80 -0.75 -15.49 -8.26
CA SER A 80 0.66 -15.72 -8.58
C SER A 80 1.29 -14.52 -9.31
N VAL A 81 2.62 -14.46 -9.31
CA VAL A 81 3.36 -13.45 -10.07
C VAL A 81 3.05 -13.54 -11.57
N ALA A 82 2.95 -14.73 -12.12
CA ALA A 82 2.64 -14.94 -13.53
C ALA A 82 1.25 -14.41 -13.91
N GLU A 83 0.24 -14.69 -13.08
CA GLU A 83 -1.11 -14.13 -13.26
C GLU A 83 -1.12 -12.61 -13.12
N SER A 84 -0.34 -12.06 -12.19
CA SER A 84 -0.21 -10.61 -11.99
C SER A 84 0.40 -9.93 -13.22
N PHE A 85 1.38 -10.54 -13.88
CA PHE A 85 1.92 -10.04 -15.16
C PHE A 85 0.90 -10.07 -16.29
N ALA A 86 0.11 -11.13 -16.40
CA ALA A 86 -0.96 -11.22 -17.39
C ALA A 86 -2.01 -10.11 -17.16
N TYR A 87 -2.39 -9.87 -15.91
CA TYR A 87 -3.30 -8.80 -15.53
C TYR A 87 -2.72 -7.41 -15.83
N LEU A 88 -1.44 -7.17 -15.52
CA LEU A 88 -0.74 -5.93 -15.85
C LEU A 88 -0.77 -5.66 -17.35
N ASN A 89 -0.48 -6.64 -18.18
CA ASN A 89 -0.51 -6.50 -19.63
C ASN A 89 -1.89 -6.09 -20.15
N ALA A 90 -2.95 -6.59 -19.54
CA ALA A 90 -4.32 -6.19 -19.88
C ALA A 90 -4.66 -4.75 -19.46
N LEU A 91 -4.07 -4.27 -18.33
CA LEU A 91 -4.27 -2.91 -17.84
C LEU A 91 -3.38 -1.88 -18.53
N GLN A 92 -2.26 -2.30 -19.10
CA GLN A 92 -1.21 -1.43 -19.63
C GLN A 92 -1.73 -0.38 -20.63
N PRO A 93 -2.63 -0.70 -21.59
CA PRO A 93 -3.17 0.30 -22.51
C PRO A 93 -3.95 1.42 -21.84
N ALA A 94 -4.55 1.15 -20.67
CA ALA A 94 -5.30 2.15 -19.91
C ALA A 94 -4.40 3.00 -18.99
N ILE A 95 -3.21 2.49 -18.62
CA ILE A 95 -2.27 3.15 -17.70
C ILE A 95 -1.31 4.07 -18.45
N PHE A 96 -0.88 3.71 -19.65
CA PHE A 96 0.08 4.46 -20.45
C PHE A 96 -0.63 5.48 -21.36
N ASP A 97 -1.07 6.59 -20.77
CA ASP A 97 -1.33 7.80 -21.52
C ASP A 97 0.01 8.50 -21.80
N ILE A 98 0.38 8.55 -23.09
CA ILE A 98 1.63 9.15 -23.58
C ILE A 98 1.74 10.62 -23.14
N GLU A 99 0.63 11.35 -23.03
CA GLU A 99 0.64 12.75 -22.60
C GLU A 99 0.89 12.88 -21.09
N GLU A 100 0.39 11.96 -20.26
CA GLU A 100 0.72 11.91 -18.86
C GLU A 100 2.19 11.58 -18.61
N ILE A 101 2.75 10.63 -19.35
CA ILE A 101 4.18 10.28 -19.28
C ILE A 101 5.05 11.49 -19.65
N LYS A 102 4.72 12.22 -20.72
CA LYS A 102 5.42 13.43 -21.12
C LYS A 102 5.36 14.54 -20.06
N ARG A 103 4.21 14.70 -19.37
CA ARG A 103 4.04 15.66 -18.26
C ARG A 103 4.90 15.26 -17.06
N ALA A 104 4.88 13.97 -16.68
CA ALA A 104 5.69 13.46 -15.57
C ALA A 104 7.19 13.62 -15.83
N LEU A 105 7.67 13.36 -17.07
CA LEU A 105 9.07 13.56 -17.45
C LEU A 105 9.49 15.02 -17.43
N LYS A 106 8.60 15.97 -17.80
CA LYS A 106 8.87 17.41 -17.71
C LYS A 106 8.96 17.91 -16.27
N SER A 107 8.13 17.37 -15.36
CA SER A 107 8.15 17.75 -13.94
C SER A 107 9.36 17.19 -13.17
N ALA A 108 9.88 16.02 -13.58
CA ALA A 108 11.06 15.40 -12.96
C ALA A 108 12.40 16.09 -13.33
N LYS A 109 12.41 16.99 -14.33
CA LYS A 109 13.59 17.75 -14.77
C LYS A 109 13.71 19.13 -14.09
N ARG A 110 12.86 19.44 -13.14
CA ARG A 110 12.92 20.63 -12.28
C ARG A 110 13.30 20.25 -10.86
#